data_e0ebc29505a33d2f15f71c5d5063b8f3
#
_entry.id   e0ebc29505a33d2f15f71c5d5063b8f3
#
_cell.length_a   1.000
_cell.length_b   1.000
_cell.length_c   1.000
_cell.angle_alpha   90.00
_cell.angle_beta   90.00
_cell.angle_gamma   90.00
#
_symmetry.space_group_name_H-M   'P 1'
#
loop_
_entity.id
_entity.type
_entity.pdbx_description
1 polymer ?
#
loop_
_entity_poly.entity_id
_entity_poly.type
_entity_poly.pdbx_seq_one_letter_code
_entity_poly.pdbx_strand_id
1 'polypeptide(L)'
;VAADIGAGLADALTAPLDHKDKGLQSLTLDQSVRKNEKLKLAAQGAEKTYGNGDSLNTGKLKNDKVSRFDFIRQIEVDGQLITLESGEFQVYKQSHSALTAFQTEQINNPDKIDSMVAKRQFRIGDIAGEHTSFDQLPDGKRATYRGTAFGSDDAGGKLTYTIDFAAKQGNGRIEHLKSPELNVELASADIKPDGKRHAVISGDVRYGGEEKGTYSLGIFGGKAQEVAGSATVKIRNGIRHIGLAAKQ
;
A
#
# COMPACT_ATOMS: atom_id res chain seq x y z
N VAL A 1 10.08 23.86 -10.44
CA VAL A 1 9.13 23.06 -9.64
C VAL A 1 9.42 21.57 -9.77
N ALA A 2 10.32 21.16 -10.67
CA ALA A 2 10.69 19.75 -10.86
C ALA A 2 11.76 19.23 -9.88
N ALA A 3 12.34 20.11 -9.05
CA ALA A 3 13.43 19.74 -8.16
C ALA A 3 12.99 19.08 -6.84
N ASP A 4 11.68 19.04 -6.57
CA ASP A 4 11.17 18.63 -5.25
C ASP A 4 10.61 17.20 -5.20
N ILE A 5 10.56 16.51 -6.35
CA ILE A 5 10.00 15.16 -6.44
C ILE A 5 10.96 14.10 -5.90
N GLY A 6 12.19 14.47 -5.63
CA GLY A 6 13.21 13.51 -5.32
C GLY A 6 13.95 13.65 -3.99
N ALA A 7 13.76 14.71 -3.26
CA ALA A 7 14.65 15.07 -2.14
C ALA A 7 14.57 14.12 -0.92
N GLY A 8 13.59 13.25 -0.83
CA GLY A 8 13.46 12.32 0.29
C GLY A 8 13.73 10.85 -0.05
N LEU A 9 13.80 10.46 -1.32
CA LEU A 9 13.90 9.06 -1.73
C LEU A 9 15.27 8.46 -1.40
N ALA A 10 16.34 9.15 -1.75
CA ALA A 10 17.68 8.71 -1.40
C ALA A 10 17.89 8.67 0.12
N ASP A 11 17.36 9.65 0.84
CA ASP A 11 17.44 9.72 2.30
C ASP A 11 16.66 8.59 2.98
N ALA A 12 15.54 8.17 2.43
CA ALA A 12 14.81 7.01 2.93
C ALA A 12 15.64 5.72 2.88
N LEU A 13 16.59 5.63 1.95
CA LEU A 13 17.49 4.47 1.80
C LEU A 13 18.76 4.59 2.63
N THR A 14 19.24 5.79 2.94
CA THR A 14 20.60 6.03 3.47
C THR A 14 20.63 6.74 4.82
N ALA A 15 19.64 7.58 5.14
CA ALA A 15 19.61 8.33 6.38
C ALA A 15 19.17 7.47 7.58
N PRO A 16 19.70 7.73 8.80
CA PRO A 16 19.19 7.11 10.01
C PRO A 16 17.78 7.59 10.33
N LEU A 17 17.07 6.84 11.18
CA LEU A 17 15.78 7.25 11.72
C LEU A 17 15.93 8.56 12.49
N ASP A 18 15.02 9.49 12.25
CA ASP A 18 14.95 10.78 12.94
C ASP A 18 13.54 10.97 13.52
N HIS A 19 13.44 11.01 14.84
CA HIS A 19 12.16 11.20 15.55
C HIS A 19 11.51 12.56 15.30
N LYS A 20 12.19 13.49 14.65
CA LYS A 20 11.63 14.79 14.23
C LYS A 20 10.90 14.73 12.90
N ASP A 21 11.08 13.67 12.15
CA ASP A 21 10.37 13.47 10.88
C ASP A 21 8.86 13.40 11.10
N LYS A 22 8.10 13.96 10.16
CA LYS A 22 6.65 13.98 10.22
C LYS A 22 6.07 12.68 9.65
N GLY A 23 4.99 12.24 10.26
CA GLY A 23 4.27 11.05 9.82
C GLY A 23 4.89 9.74 10.31
N LEU A 24 4.46 8.64 9.75
CA LEU A 24 4.98 7.33 10.10
C LEU A 24 6.47 7.24 9.74
N GLN A 25 7.30 6.93 10.73
CA GLN A 25 8.76 7.00 10.59
C GLN A 25 9.40 5.71 10.12
N SER A 26 8.73 4.58 10.29
CA SER A 26 9.28 3.27 9.99
C SER A 26 8.18 2.31 9.55
N LEU A 27 8.49 1.49 8.55
CA LEU A 27 7.62 0.43 8.05
C LEU A 27 8.42 -0.87 8.00
N THR A 28 7.97 -1.90 8.71
CA THR A 28 8.57 -3.23 8.65
C THR A 28 8.12 -3.96 7.38
N LEU A 29 9.08 -4.48 6.63
CA LEU A 29 8.86 -5.19 5.37
C LEU A 29 8.68 -6.70 5.65
N ASP A 30 7.45 -7.16 5.78
CA ASP A 30 7.10 -8.57 5.97
C ASP A 30 6.50 -9.19 4.71
N GLN A 31 5.47 -8.56 4.14
CA GLN A 31 4.80 -9.03 2.94
C GLN A 31 5.54 -8.60 1.67
N SER A 32 6.24 -7.47 1.72
CA SER A 32 7.03 -6.96 0.60
C SER A 32 8.30 -7.80 0.36
N VAL A 33 8.85 -8.42 1.39
CA VAL A 33 10.05 -9.28 1.31
C VAL A 33 9.81 -10.54 2.11
N ARG A 34 9.77 -11.69 1.44
CA ARG A 34 9.63 -13.00 2.10
C ARG A 34 10.96 -13.46 2.70
N LYS A 35 10.93 -14.48 3.58
CA LYS A 35 12.11 -14.96 4.31
C LYS A 35 13.24 -15.32 3.37
N ASN A 36 13.27 -15.87 2.35
CA ASN A 36 14.41 -16.24 1.50
C ASN A 36 14.72 -15.24 0.39
N GLU A 37 14.07 -14.09 0.43
CA GLU A 37 14.20 -13.06 -0.60
C GLU A 37 15.06 -11.89 -0.12
N LYS A 38 15.61 -11.19 -1.10
CA LYS A 38 16.23 -9.88 -0.93
C LYS A 38 15.51 -8.89 -1.84
N LEU A 39 15.22 -7.71 -1.31
CA LEU A 39 14.63 -6.60 -2.04
C LEU A 39 15.65 -5.47 -2.11
N LYS A 40 16.15 -5.17 -3.30
CA LYS A 40 17.00 -4.00 -3.52
C LYS A 40 16.15 -2.86 -4.03
N LEU A 41 16.19 -1.73 -3.33
CA LEU A 41 15.56 -0.48 -3.70
C LEU A 41 16.62 0.52 -4.13
N ALA A 42 16.33 1.28 -5.18
CA ALA A 42 17.21 2.32 -5.67
C ALA A 42 16.42 3.58 -6.05
N ALA A 43 16.99 4.72 -5.72
CA ALA A 43 16.48 6.02 -6.11
C ALA A 43 17.59 7.06 -6.04
N GLN A 44 17.71 7.91 -7.06
CA GLN A 44 18.60 9.08 -7.08
C GLN A 44 20.07 8.79 -6.73
N GLY A 45 20.60 7.69 -7.25
CA GLY A 45 21.98 7.29 -7.02
C GLY A 45 22.24 6.57 -5.69
N ALA A 46 21.24 6.41 -4.84
CA ALA A 46 21.32 5.61 -3.62
C ALA A 46 20.65 4.26 -3.83
N GLU A 47 21.15 3.24 -3.14
CA GLU A 47 20.52 1.91 -3.12
C GLU A 47 20.67 1.27 -1.74
N LYS A 48 19.72 0.39 -1.42
CA LYS A 48 19.78 -0.43 -0.20
C LYS A 48 19.06 -1.75 -0.43
N THR A 49 19.62 -2.81 0.15
CA THR A 49 19.05 -4.15 0.12
C THR A 49 18.39 -4.47 1.46
N TYR A 50 17.16 -4.96 1.39
CA TYR A 50 16.32 -5.32 2.55
C TYR A 50 16.06 -6.81 2.55
N GLY A 51 16.09 -7.42 3.74
CA GLY A 51 15.61 -8.75 4.00
C GLY A 51 14.25 -8.73 4.70
N ASN A 52 13.64 -9.91 4.86
CA ASN A 52 12.40 -10.06 5.62
C ASN A 52 12.57 -9.51 7.05
N GLY A 53 11.63 -8.69 7.48
CA GLY A 53 11.65 -8.07 8.80
C GLY A 53 12.48 -6.79 8.91
N ASP A 54 13.22 -6.41 7.88
CA ASP A 54 13.92 -5.13 7.85
C ASP A 54 12.93 -3.97 7.77
N SER A 55 13.33 -2.81 8.25
CA SER A 55 12.51 -1.61 8.27
C SER A 55 12.93 -0.61 7.21
N LEU A 56 11.96 -0.07 6.50
CA LEU A 56 12.12 1.08 5.61
C LEU A 56 11.94 2.37 6.41
N ASN A 57 12.85 3.33 6.23
CA ASN A 57 12.74 4.66 6.83
C ASN A 57 11.73 5.50 6.03
N THR A 58 10.47 5.46 6.45
CA THR A 58 9.40 6.23 5.81
C THR A 58 9.35 7.68 6.26
N GLY A 59 10.06 8.04 7.32
CA GLY A 59 10.09 9.40 7.85
C GLY A 59 10.56 10.44 6.85
N LYS A 60 11.47 10.07 5.94
CA LYS A 60 12.00 10.94 4.90
C LYS A 60 11.07 11.10 3.69
N LEU A 61 10.04 10.29 3.58
CA LEU A 61 9.09 10.35 2.48
C LEU A 61 8.01 11.41 2.73
N LYS A 62 7.44 11.94 1.66
CA LYS A 62 6.32 12.88 1.74
C LYS A 62 5.03 12.18 2.13
N ASN A 63 4.27 12.80 3.03
CA ASN A 63 2.93 12.33 3.39
C ASN A 63 1.95 12.51 2.23
N ASP A 64 0.99 11.61 2.16
CA ASP A 64 -0.18 11.69 1.27
C ASP A 64 0.17 11.71 -0.23
N LYS A 65 1.30 11.10 -0.58
CA LYS A 65 1.77 10.93 -1.96
C LYS A 65 2.42 9.58 -2.15
N VAL A 66 2.36 9.08 -3.39
CA VAL A 66 3.09 7.88 -3.80
C VAL A 66 4.56 8.24 -4.00
N SER A 67 5.44 7.63 -3.23
CA SER A 67 6.90 7.67 -3.44
C SER A 67 7.32 6.43 -4.23
N ARG A 68 8.19 6.60 -5.23
CA ARG A 68 8.52 5.57 -6.21
C ARG A 68 10.02 5.26 -6.20
N PHE A 69 10.34 3.97 -6.09
CA PHE A 69 11.71 3.45 -6.13
C PHE A 69 11.81 2.42 -7.25
N ASP A 70 12.98 2.29 -7.84
CA ASP A 70 13.29 1.10 -8.63
C ASP A 70 13.50 -0.09 -7.70
N PHE A 71 13.01 -1.26 -8.06
CA PHE A 71 13.25 -2.45 -7.27
C PHE A 71 13.74 -3.63 -8.09
N ILE A 72 14.52 -4.47 -7.44
CA ILE A 72 14.92 -5.79 -7.89
C ILE A 72 14.67 -6.75 -6.72
N ARG A 73 13.90 -7.81 -6.98
CA ARG A 73 13.69 -8.91 -6.04
C ARG A 73 14.59 -10.07 -6.44
N GLN A 74 15.32 -10.59 -5.48
CA GLN A 74 16.30 -11.65 -5.70
C GLN A 74 16.12 -12.76 -4.68
N ILE A 75 16.54 -13.98 -5.07
CA ILE A 75 16.76 -15.10 -4.15
C ILE A 75 18.20 -15.57 -4.30
N GLU A 76 18.72 -16.19 -3.27
CA GLU A 76 20.01 -16.86 -3.31
C GLU A 76 19.78 -18.36 -3.56
N VAL A 77 20.42 -18.89 -4.60
CA VAL A 77 20.40 -20.32 -4.95
C VAL A 77 21.85 -20.75 -5.16
N ASP A 78 22.31 -21.70 -4.37
CA ASP A 78 23.69 -22.21 -4.44
C ASP A 78 24.78 -21.11 -4.40
N GLY A 79 24.59 -20.11 -3.56
CA GLY A 79 25.51 -18.98 -3.41
C GLY A 79 25.41 -17.91 -4.49
N GLN A 80 24.47 -18.03 -5.43
CA GLN A 80 24.25 -17.05 -6.50
C GLN A 80 22.93 -16.32 -6.29
N LEU A 81 22.95 -14.99 -6.50
CA LEU A 81 21.72 -14.18 -6.50
C LEU A 81 21.03 -14.28 -7.87
N ILE A 82 19.79 -14.72 -7.84
CA ILE A 82 18.94 -14.82 -9.04
C ILE A 82 17.85 -13.75 -8.92
N THR A 83 17.70 -12.93 -9.96
CA THR A 83 16.64 -11.93 -10.05
C THR A 83 15.33 -12.60 -10.41
N LEU A 84 14.33 -12.46 -9.53
CA LEU A 84 12.98 -12.98 -9.74
C LEU A 84 12.08 -12.00 -10.46
N GLU A 85 12.18 -10.73 -10.11
CA GLU A 85 11.36 -9.68 -10.71
C GLU A 85 12.00 -8.31 -10.53
N SER A 86 11.62 -7.38 -11.38
CA SER A 86 12.02 -5.98 -11.31
C SER A 86 10.89 -5.06 -11.75
N GLY A 87 10.99 -3.81 -11.36
CA GLY A 87 10.01 -2.78 -11.69
C GLY A 87 10.07 -1.61 -10.72
N GLU A 88 8.90 -1.11 -10.33
CA GLU A 88 8.74 0.04 -9.44
C GLU A 88 8.10 -0.37 -8.12
N PHE A 89 8.75 -0.01 -7.03
CA PHE A 89 8.25 -0.16 -5.67
C PHE A 89 7.65 1.17 -5.21
N GLN A 90 6.44 1.12 -4.71
CA GLN A 90 5.69 2.30 -4.31
C GLN A 90 5.42 2.28 -2.82
N VAL A 91 5.51 3.45 -2.20
CA VAL A 91 5.16 3.66 -0.79
C VAL A 91 4.19 4.83 -0.69
N TYR A 92 3.06 4.62 -0.07
CA TYR A 92 2.13 5.69 0.31
C TYR A 92 2.13 5.82 1.83
N LYS A 93 2.58 6.96 2.32
CA LYS A 93 2.71 7.23 3.75
C LYS A 93 1.71 8.30 4.20
N GLN A 94 1.11 8.06 5.35
CA GLN A 94 0.29 9.00 6.10
C GLN A 94 0.93 9.27 7.48
N SER A 95 0.22 9.97 8.36
CA SER A 95 0.74 10.28 9.69
C SER A 95 0.86 9.04 10.57
N HIS A 96 -0.05 8.10 10.46
CA HIS A 96 -0.15 6.92 11.34
C HIS A 96 -0.09 5.59 10.59
N SER A 97 -0.03 5.63 9.28
CA SER A 97 -0.05 4.42 8.45
C SER A 97 0.77 4.57 7.18
N ALA A 98 1.12 3.44 6.61
CA ALA A 98 1.71 3.39 5.28
C ALA A 98 1.36 2.07 4.59
N LEU A 99 1.38 2.08 3.28
CA LEU A 99 1.30 0.85 2.49
C LEU A 99 2.33 0.87 1.37
N THR A 100 2.72 -0.34 0.96
CA THR A 100 3.64 -0.56 -0.14
C THR A 100 2.94 -1.26 -1.29
N ALA A 101 3.44 -1.07 -2.49
CA ALA A 101 2.95 -1.74 -3.68
C ALA A 101 4.09 -2.01 -4.66
N PHE A 102 3.88 -2.98 -5.54
CA PHE A 102 4.81 -3.33 -6.60
C PHE A 102 4.13 -3.18 -7.95
N GLN A 103 4.71 -2.37 -8.81
CA GLN A 103 4.46 -2.41 -10.24
C GLN A 103 5.56 -3.23 -10.88
N THR A 104 5.32 -4.50 -11.11
CA THR A 104 6.26 -5.39 -11.80
C THR A 104 6.28 -5.06 -13.27
N GLU A 105 7.46 -5.00 -13.86
CA GLU A 105 7.68 -4.80 -15.29
C GLU A 105 8.30 -6.03 -15.96
N GLN A 106 9.15 -6.75 -15.22
CA GLN A 106 9.81 -7.95 -15.70
C GLN A 106 9.82 -9.04 -14.64
N ILE A 107 9.73 -10.28 -15.08
CA ILE A 107 9.91 -11.47 -14.24
C ILE A 107 11.00 -12.36 -14.81
N ASN A 108 11.55 -13.23 -13.94
CA ASN A 108 12.43 -14.30 -14.40
C ASN A 108 11.67 -15.21 -15.36
N ASN A 109 12.31 -15.56 -16.46
CA ASN A 109 11.74 -16.49 -17.44
C ASN A 109 11.68 -17.90 -16.84
N PRO A 110 10.51 -18.53 -16.68
CA PRO A 110 10.42 -19.87 -16.11
C PRO A 110 11.13 -20.93 -16.94
N ASP A 111 11.34 -20.68 -18.23
CA ASP A 111 12.01 -21.60 -19.16
C ASP A 111 13.52 -21.37 -19.26
N LYS A 112 14.01 -20.23 -18.73
CA LYS A 112 15.43 -19.87 -18.79
C LYS A 112 15.81 -18.96 -17.63
N ILE A 113 16.36 -19.55 -16.57
CA ILE A 113 16.61 -18.92 -15.27
C ILE A 113 17.40 -17.61 -15.32
N ASP A 114 18.33 -17.44 -16.23
CA ASP A 114 19.19 -16.25 -16.34
C ASP A 114 18.64 -15.19 -17.30
N SER A 115 17.37 -15.24 -17.63
CA SER A 115 16.76 -14.25 -18.50
C SER A 115 15.48 -13.67 -17.91
N MET A 116 15.24 -12.40 -18.20
CA MET A 116 14.05 -11.67 -17.77
C MET A 116 13.11 -11.50 -18.96
N VAL A 117 11.82 -11.63 -18.71
CA VAL A 117 10.75 -11.39 -19.69
C VAL A 117 9.79 -10.33 -19.19
N ALA A 118 9.24 -9.55 -20.13
CA ALA A 118 8.28 -8.52 -19.80
C ALA A 118 7.00 -9.15 -19.23
N LYS A 119 6.55 -8.64 -18.08
CA LYS A 119 5.26 -8.97 -17.48
C LYS A 119 4.84 -7.84 -16.58
N ARG A 120 3.76 -7.17 -16.93
CA ARG A 120 3.21 -6.09 -16.10
C ARG A 120 2.15 -6.64 -15.15
N GLN A 121 2.34 -6.38 -13.88
CA GLN A 121 1.36 -6.67 -12.84
C GLN A 121 1.54 -5.71 -11.67
N PHE A 122 0.43 -5.41 -11.01
CA PHE A 122 0.41 -4.56 -9.83
C PHE A 122 -0.11 -5.36 -8.64
N ARG A 123 0.55 -5.25 -7.49
CA ARG A 123 0.09 -5.87 -6.25
C ARG A 123 0.42 -5.01 -5.03
N ILE A 124 -0.33 -5.20 -3.97
CA ILE A 124 -0.09 -4.56 -2.68
C ILE A 124 0.85 -5.44 -1.85
N GLY A 125 1.79 -4.80 -1.17
CA GLY A 125 2.72 -5.44 -0.24
C GLY A 125 2.25 -5.31 1.21
N ASP A 126 3.00 -4.55 2.01
CA ASP A 126 2.69 -4.31 3.42
C ASP A 126 1.66 -3.19 3.61
N ILE A 127 0.80 -3.37 4.59
CA ILE A 127 -0.11 -2.36 5.11
C ILE A 127 0.12 -2.34 6.62
N ALA A 128 0.66 -1.25 7.16
CA ALA A 128 1.11 -1.20 8.54
C ALA A 128 1.05 0.22 9.12
N GLY A 129 1.24 0.31 10.43
CA GLY A 129 1.27 1.56 11.15
C GLY A 129 0.80 1.42 12.59
N GLU A 130 0.32 2.51 13.13
CA GLU A 130 -0.25 2.59 14.49
C GLU A 130 -1.71 2.16 14.45
N HIS A 131 -1.96 0.86 14.57
CA HIS A 131 -3.32 0.32 14.50
C HIS A 131 -4.21 0.86 15.61
N THR A 132 -5.45 1.23 15.26
CA THR A 132 -6.50 1.50 16.24
C THR A 132 -6.98 0.18 16.83
N SER A 133 -6.97 0.04 18.15
CA SER A 133 -7.57 -1.11 18.83
C SER A 133 -9.09 -1.11 18.65
N PHE A 134 -9.66 -2.28 18.37
CA PHE A 134 -11.11 -2.46 18.30
C PHE A 134 -11.80 -2.04 19.63
N ASP A 135 -11.12 -2.27 20.76
CA ASP A 135 -11.64 -1.94 22.08
C ASP A 135 -11.53 -0.44 22.42
N GLN A 136 -10.86 0.34 21.58
CA GLN A 136 -10.63 1.78 21.75
C GLN A 136 -11.17 2.61 20.59
N LEU A 137 -12.16 2.12 19.88
CA LEU A 137 -12.83 2.88 18.83
C LEU A 137 -13.52 4.13 19.41
N PRO A 138 -13.55 5.26 18.66
CA PRO A 138 -14.27 6.44 19.10
C PRO A 138 -15.76 6.17 19.38
N ASP A 139 -16.33 6.91 20.32
CA ASP A 139 -17.74 6.79 20.66
C ASP A 139 -18.63 7.58 19.67
N GLY A 140 -19.62 6.90 19.12
CA GLY A 140 -20.90 7.43 18.65
C GLY A 140 -20.91 8.46 17.53
N LYS A 141 -19.78 8.79 16.88
CA LYS A 141 -19.71 9.79 15.82
C LYS A 141 -19.45 9.16 14.45
N ARG A 142 -19.91 9.87 13.42
CA ARG A 142 -19.50 9.58 12.04
C ARG A 142 -18.21 10.32 11.71
N ALA A 143 -17.32 9.65 10.99
CA ALA A 143 -16.12 10.24 10.44
C ALA A 143 -16.06 9.98 8.94
N THR A 144 -15.68 10.99 8.17
CA THR A 144 -15.43 10.85 6.74
C THR A 144 -13.95 10.98 6.46
N TYR A 145 -13.42 9.96 5.80
CA TYR A 145 -12.02 9.86 5.40
C TYR A 145 -11.92 10.16 3.90
N ARG A 146 -11.00 11.03 3.53
CA ARG A 146 -10.73 11.40 2.14
C ARG A 146 -9.26 11.19 1.82
N GLY A 147 -8.98 10.62 0.68
CA GLY A 147 -7.62 10.34 0.27
C GLY A 147 -7.52 9.77 -1.12
N THR A 148 -6.61 8.83 -1.29
CA THR A 148 -6.15 8.34 -2.57
C THR A 148 -6.46 6.86 -2.77
N ALA A 149 -6.89 6.52 -3.97
CA ALA A 149 -6.86 5.18 -4.51
C ALA A 149 -5.83 5.13 -5.64
N PHE A 150 -4.94 4.16 -5.62
CA PHE A 150 -3.90 4.05 -6.63
C PHE A 150 -3.71 2.61 -7.09
N GLY A 151 -3.33 2.45 -8.33
CA GLY A 151 -3.11 1.15 -8.96
C GLY A 151 -2.01 1.21 -10.00
N SER A 152 -2.02 0.27 -10.93
CA SER A 152 -1.07 0.23 -12.02
C SER A 152 -1.13 1.53 -12.84
N ASP A 153 -0.02 2.26 -12.90
CA ASP A 153 0.17 3.50 -13.66
C ASP A 153 -0.79 4.65 -13.30
N ASP A 154 -1.52 4.54 -12.19
CA ASP A 154 -2.47 5.57 -11.80
C ASP A 154 -2.52 5.78 -10.29
N ALA A 155 -2.18 6.99 -9.86
CA ALA A 155 -2.30 7.46 -8.48
C ALA A 155 -3.33 8.60 -8.33
N GLY A 156 -4.17 8.82 -9.34
CA GLY A 156 -5.15 9.91 -9.38
C GLY A 156 -6.54 9.56 -8.86
N GLY A 157 -6.76 8.33 -8.42
CA GLY A 157 -8.04 7.92 -7.86
C GLY A 157 -8.34 8.60 -6.53
N LYS A 158 -9.61 8.85 -6.28
CA LYS A 158 -10.10 9.45 -5.03
C LYS A 158 -10.85 8.43 -4.20
N LEU A 159 -10.45 8.28 -2.93
CA LEU A 159 -11.15 7.49 -1.94
C LEU A 159 -11.94 8.41 -1.01
N THR A 160 -13.23 8.11 -0.86
CA THR A 160 -14.06 8.67 0.20
C THR A 160 -14.65 7.51 0.98
N TYR A 161 -14.39 7.47 2.27
CA TYR A 161 -14.87 6.39 3.14
C TYR A 161 -15.48 6.99 4.42
N THR A 162 -16.68 6.54 4.77
CA THR A 162 -17.38 7.03 5.97
C THR A 162 -17.56 5.88 6.95
N ILE A 163 -17.22 6.13 8.20
CA ILE A 163 -17.42 5.20 9.31
C ILE A 163 -18.44 5.77 10.26
N ASP A 164 -19.45 4.99 10.59
CA ASP A 164 -20.37 5.21 11.69
C ASP A 164 -19.90 4.37 12.89
N PHE A 165 -19.27 5.02 13.86
CA PHE A 165 -18.72 4.32 15.01
C PHE A 165 -19.81 3.82 15.99
N ALA A 166 -20.98 4.43 16.00
CA ALA A 166 -22.10 3.93 16.79
C ALA A 166 -22.61 2.60 16.25
N ALA A 167 -22.77 2.50 14.95
CA ALA A 167 -23.18 1.27 14.27
C ALA A 167 -22.01 0.30 14.04
N LYS A 168 -20.76 0.77 14.21
CA LYS A 168 -19.52 0.03 13.88
C LYS A 168 -19.54 -0.49 12.43
N GLN A 169 -19.89 0.39 11.52
CA GLN A 169 -19.96 0.08 10.08
C GLN A 169 -19.32 1.18 9.25
N GLY A 170 -18.79 0.80 8.10
CA GLY A 170 -18.24 1.72 7.14
C GLY A 170 -18.67 1.41 5.72
N ASN A 171 -18.65 2.42 4.86
CA ASN A 171 -18.85 2.30 3.43
C ASN A 171 -18.15 3.46 2.70
N GLY A 172 -17.98 3.33 1.42
CA GLY A 172 -17.30 4.37 0.66
C GLY A 172 -17.35 4.16 -0.83
N ARG A 173 -16.52 4.91 -1.53
CA ARG A 173 -16.40 4.85 -2.98
C ARG A 173 -15.01 5.24 -3.44
N ILE A 174 -14.66 4.73 -4.60
CA ILE A 174 -13.47 5.11 -5.35
C ILE A 174 -13.92 5.77 -6.64
N GLU A 175 -13.39 6.95 -6.94
CA GLU A 175 -13.69 7.72 -8.13
C GLU A 175 -12.41 8.10 -8.87
N HIS A 176 -12.50 8.37 -10.17
CA HIS A 176 -11.42 8.90 -11.00
C HIS A 176 -10.18 8.01 -11.16
N LEU A 177 -10.30 6.73 -10.92
CA LEU A 177 -9.24 5.79 -11.25
C LEU A 177 -9.34 5.44 -12.75
N LYS A 178 -8.23 5.57 -13.47
CA LYS A 178 -8.20 5.45 -14.94
C LYS A 178 -7.76 4.05 -15.41
N SER A 179 -7.90 3.81 -16.70
CA SER A 179 -7.41 2.67 -17.49
C SER A 179 -7.86 1.27 -17.07
N PRO A 180 -9.12 0.88 -17.21
CA PRO A 180 -10.26 1.70 -17.61
C PRO A 180 -10.74 2.59 -16.46
N GLU A 181 -11.50 3.63 -16.76
CA GLU A 181 -12.07 4.47 -15.73
C GLU A 181 -12.98 3.65 -14.83
N LEU A 182 -12.65 3.66 -13.54
CA LEU A 182 -13.37 2.93 -12.50
C LEU A 182 -13.97 3.90 -11.49
N ASN A 183 -15.29 3.80 -11.35
CA ASN A 183 -16.03 4.34 -10.22
C ASN A 183 -16.66 3.15 -9.52
N VAL A 184 -16.17 2.80 -8.35
CA VAL A 184 -16.63 1.62 -7.63
C VAL A 184 -17.16 2.00 -6.26
N GLU A 185 -18.14 1.24 -5.80
CA GLU A 185 -18.70 1.32 -4.46
C GLU A 185 -17.99 0.31 -3.55
N LEU A 186 -17.58 0.79 -2.37
CA LEU A 186 -17.15 -0.04 -1.26
C LEU A 186 -18.36 -0.26 -0.38
N ALA A 187 -18.96 -1.43 -0.47
CA ALA A 187 -20.21 -1.75 0.19
C ALA A 187 -20.10 -1.67 1.71
N SER A 188 -21.22 -1.41 2.37
CA SER A 188 -21.28 -1.35 3.83
C SER A 188 -20.77 -2.64 4.45
N ALA A 189 -19.90 -2.50 5.44
CA ALA A 189 -19.30 -3.62 6.15
C ALA A 189 -19.02 -3.27 7.61
N ASP A 190 -19.01 -4.28 8.46
CA ASP A 190 -18.80 -4.13 9.89
C ASP A 190 -17.32 -3.95 10.22
N ILE A 191 -17.05 -3.12 11.24
CA ILE A 191 -15.75 -3.10 11.89
C ILE A 191 -15.64 -4.34 12.76
N LYS A 192 -14.57 -5.11 12.59
CA LYS A 192 -14.30 -6.33 13.37
C LYS A 192 -12.88 -6.30 13.91
N PRO A 193 -12.63 -6.98 15.04
CA PRO A 193 -11.27 -7.18 15.51
C PRO A 193 -10.57 -8.27 14.68
N ASP A 194 -9.30 -8.05 14.36
CA ASP A 194 -8.43 -9.09 13.85
C ASP A 194 -7.86 -9.95 15.00
N GLY A 195 -6.96 -10.89 14.68
CA GLY A 195 -6.34 -11.77 15.68
C GLY A 195 -5.52 -11.07 16.75
N LYS A 196 -5.16 -9.80 16.54
CA LYS A 196 -4.46 -8.92 17.51
C LYS A 196 -5.38 -7.84 18.07
N ARG A 197 -6.68 -7.94 17.85
CA ARG A 197 -7.72 -6.96 18.21
C ARG A 197 -7.53 -5.59 17.57
N HIS A 198 -6.88 -5.52 16.43
CA HIS A 198 -6.88 -4.31 15.61
C HIS A 198 -8.24 -4.15 14.92
N ALA A 199 -8.72 -2.92 14.80
CA ALA A 199 -9.96 -2.63 14.09
C ALA A 199 -9.75 -2.74 12.58
N VAL A 200 -10.49 -3.62 11.94
CA VAL A 200 -10.43 -3.86 10.48
C VAL A 200 -11.85 -3.92 9.90
N ILE A 201 -11.95 -3.57 8.62
CA ILE A 201 -13.20 -3.61 7.86
C ILE A 201 -12.93 -4.42 6.60
N SER A 202 -13.74 -5.43 6.33
CA SER A 202 -13.69 -6.20 5.09
C SER A 202 -15.08 -6.29 4.48
N GLY A 203 -15.19 -5.94 3.22
CA GLY A 203 -16.47 -5.88 2.53
C GLY A 203 -16.35 -6.13 1.03
N ASP A 204 -17.47 -6.01 0.35
CA ASP A 204 -17.58 -6.23 -1.07
C ASP A 204 -17.36 -4.95 -1.86
N VAL A 205 -16.79 -5.10 -3.04
CA VAL A 205 -16.68 -4.04 -4.04
C VAL A 205 -17.78 -4.24 -5.06
N ARG A 206 -18.53 -3.18 -5.36
CA ARG A 206 -19.56 -3.16 -6.40
C ARG A 206 -19.14 -2.26 -7.56
N TYR A 207 -19.34 -2.75 -8.75
CA TYR A 207 -19.10 -2.03 -9.99
C TYR A 207 -20.21 -2.31 -10.97
N GLY A 208 -20.86 -1.23 -11.47
CA GLY A 208 -22.04 -1.38 -12.31
C GLY A 208 -23.23 -2.03 -11.60
N GLY A 209 -23.35 -1.90 -10.28
CA GLY A 209 -24.43 -2.48 -9.47
C GLY A 209 -24.25 -3.96 -9.10
N GLU A 210 -23.19 -4.58 -9.57
CA GLU A 210 -22.87 -6.00 -9.30
C GLU A 210 -21.68 -6.13 -8.36
N GLU A 211 -21.64 -7.21 -7.58
CA GLU A 211 -20.45 -7.57 -6.81
C GLU A 211 -19.31 -7.98 -7.74
N LYS A 212 -18.19 -7.26 -7.66
CA LYS A 212 -17.04 -7.46 -8.56
C LYS A 212 -15.73 -7.67 -7.81
N GLY A 213 -15.74 -7.78 -6.50
CA GLY A 213 -14.52 -8.00 -5.72
C GLY A 213 -14.71 -7.74 -4.25
N THR A 214 -13.59 -7.54 -3.57
CA THR A 214 -13.54 -7.31 -2.11
C THR A 214 -12.57 -6.19 -1.78
N TYR A 215 -12.78 -5.58 -0.62
CA TYR A 215 -11.84 -4.63 -0.04
C TYR A 215 -11.57 -4.94 1.43
N SER A 216 -10.44 -4.48 1.91
CA SER A 216 -10.09 -4.54 3.33
C SER A 216 -9.40 -3.25 3.73
N LEU A 217 -9.82 -2.67 4.85
CA LEU A 217 -9.24 -1.48 5.43
C LEU A 217 -8.88 -1.74 6.89
N GLY A 218 -7.67 -1.34 7.29
CA GLY A 218 -7.32 -1.14 8.68
C GLY A 218 -7.66 0.28 9.11
N ILE A 219 -7.97 0.46 10.38
CA ILE A 219 -8.14 1.77 11.00
C ILE A 219 -6.87 2.08 11.80
N PHE A 220 -6.34 3.29 11.65
CA PHE A 220 -5.05 3.68 12.20
C PHE A 220 -5.11 5.00 12.97
N GLY A 221 -4.20 5.10 13.94
CA GLY A 221 -4.08 6.23 14.85
C GLY A 221 -4.82 6.02 16.16
N GLY A 222 -4.35 6.66 17.24
CA GLY A 222 -4.95 6.54 18.58
C GLY A 222 -6.39 7.09 18.66
N LYS A 223 -6.80 7.87 17.68
CA LYS A 223 -8.16 8.45 17.56
C LYS A 223 -8.85 8.04 16.25
N ALA A 224 -8.42 6.93 15.65
CA ALA A 224 -8.95 6.44 14.36
C ALA A 224 -8.86 7.48 13.23
N GLN A 225 -7.76 8.21 13.15
CA GLN A 225 -7.60 9.32 12.19
C GLN A 225 -7.50 8.89 10.73
N GLU A 226 -7.09 7.65 10.48
CA GLU A 226 -6.78 7.17 9.13
C GLU A 226 -7.35 5.80 8.85
N VAL A 227 -7.54 5.53 7.57
CA VAL A 227 -7.76 4.19 7.04
C VAL A 227 -6.73 3.90 5.96
N ALA A 228 -6.28 2.65 5.88
CA ALA A 228 -5.39 2.18 4.83
C ALA A 228 -5.65 0.70 4.54
N GLY A 229 -5.55 0.33 3.28
CA GLY A 229 -5.80 -1.04 2.88
C GLY A 229 -5.76 -1.24 1.38
N SER A 230 -6.57 -2.17 0.89
CA SER A 230 -6.59 -2.53 -0.51
C SER A 230 -7.96 -3.01 -0.97
N ALA A 231 -8.16 -2.95 -2.28
CA ALA A 231 -9.32 -3.53 -2.95
C ALA A 231 -8.87 -4.35 -4.16
N THR A 232 -9.66 -5.35 -4.49
CA THR A 232 -9.57 -6.11 -5.74
C THR A 232 -10.87 -5.99 -6.49
N VAL A 233 -10.77 -5.70 -7.79
CA VAL A 233 -11.93 -5.52 -8.66
C VAL A 233 -11.78 -6.39 -9.89
N LYS A 234 -12.77 -7.22 -10.18
CA LYS A 234 -12.85 -7.94 -11.44
C LYS A 234 -13.29 -6.99 -12.54
N ILE A 235 -12.47 -6.87 -13.56
CA ILE A 235 -12.75 -6.11 -14.76
C ILE A 235 -12.77 -7.05 -15.97
N ARG A 236 -13.21 -6.55 -17.13
CA ARG A 236 -13.37 -7.35 -18.34
C ARG A 236 -12.12 -8.17 -18.69
N ASN A 237 -10.92 -7.65 -18.46
CA ASN A 237 -9.66 -8.27 -18.86
C ASN A 237 -8.82 -8.77 -17.68
N GLY A 238 -9.42 -9.05 -16.53
CA GLY A 238 -8.69 -9.60 -15.38
C GLY A 238 -9.09 -9.02 -14.04
N ILE A 239 -8.16 -9.04 -13.10
CA ILE A 239 -8.33 -8.53 -11.74
C ILE A 239 -7.45 -7.30 -11.57
N ARG A 240 -8.03 -6.21 -11.04
CA ARG A 240 -7.31 -5.01 -10.70
C ARG A 240 -7.12 -4.92 -9.19
N HIS A 241 -5.87 -4.72 -8.76
CA HIS A 241 -5.52 -4.45 -7.37
C HIS A 241 -5.37 -2.94 -7.16
N ILE A 242 -5.89 -2.44 -6.06
CA ILE A 242 -5.93 -1.00 -5.77
C ILE A 242 -5.45 -0.78 -4.34
N GLY A 243 -4.49 0.14 -4.15
CA GLY A 243 -4.11 0.64 -2.83
C GLY A 243 -5.05 1.73 -2.38
N LEU A 244 -5.40 1.73 -1.11
CA LEU A 244 -6.36 2.65 -0.49
C LEU A 244 -5.72 3.31 0.72
N ALA A 245 -5.78 4.64 0.78
CA ALA A 245 -5.34 5.39 1.96
C ALA A 245 -6.14 6.69 2.06
N ALA A 246 -6.65 6.98 3.24
CA ALA A 246 -7.43 8.19 3.50
C ALA A 246 -7.33 8.63 4.96
N LYS A 247 -7.64 9.89 5.20
CA LYS A 247 -7.61 10.52 6.53
C LYS A 247 -8.84 11.39 6.75
N GLN A 248 -9.18 11.62 8.02
CA GLN A 248 -10.21 12.59 8.41
C GLN A 248 -9.81 14.02 8.06
#